data_32aeb2d3d6d76278c440165e4bb17dfe
#
_entry.id   32aeb2d3d6d76278c440165e4bb17dfe
#
_cell.length_a   1.000
_cell.length_b   1.000
_cell.length_c   1.000
_cell.angle_alpha   90.00
_cell.angle_beta   90.00
_cell.angle_gamma   90.00
#
_symmetry.space_group_name_H-M   'P 1'
#
loop_
_entity.id
_entity.type
_entity.pdbx_description
1 polymer ?
#
loop_
_entity_poly.entity_id
_entity_poly.type
_entity_poly.pdbx_seq_one_letter_code
_entity_poly.pdbx_strand_id
1 'polypeptide(L)'
;MSQIANALPTREQVNAALSQIIGLPLTAARRAADMRTFQFGKLRAVDRGSVGDFALHVQCPWRIEGPDGIVTGRLDLWEPVEENAPFDDNWNCETSPNLQDVRLQQWLAHNGVSLVVKSVDADQFGGAAINFGQGFVLRLFPAGTRGEDWRLFQPKSDTSHLVVSGGAVELDDEPGV
;
A
#
# COMPACT_ATOMS: atom_id res chain seq x y z
N MET A 1 30.13 13.40 -24.63
CA MET A 1 28.85 14.06 -24.27
C MET A 1 27.87 12.94 -23.98
N SER A 2 27.66 12.64 -22.72
CA SER A 2 26.70 11.62 -22.30
C SER A 2 25.29 12.20 -22.46
N GLN A 3 24.48 11.59 -23.33
CA GLN A 3 23.05 11.88 -23.37
C GLN A 3 22.47 11.39 -22.04
N ILE A 4 22.15 12.32 -21.16
CA ILE A 4 21.25 12.04 -20.03
C ILE A 4 19.92 11.73 -20.71
N ALA A 5 19.57 10.43 -20.77
CA ALA A 5 18.22 10.03 -21.12
C ALA A 5 17.30 10.78 -20.16
N ASN A 6 16.39 11.58 -20.72
CA ASN A 6 15.41 12.35 -19.95
C ASN A 6 14.48 11.33 -19.28
N ALA A 7 14.82 10.91 -18.06
CA ALA A 7 13.93 10.10 -17.26
C ALA A 7 12.63 10.90 -17.04
N LEU A 8 11.49 10.24 -17.19
CA LEU A 8 10.20 10.86 -16.92
C LEU A 8 10.17 11.40 -15.48
N PRO A 9 9.46 12.50 -15.21
CA PRO A 9 9.25 12.99 -13.84
C PRO A 9 8.67 11.90 -12.93
N THR A 10 9.02 11.92 -11.65
CA THR A 10 8.53 10.96 -10.65
C THR A 10 7.01 10.75 -10.71
N ARG A 11 6.24 11.84 -10.78
CA ARG A 11 4.78 11.79 -10.90
C ARG A 11 4.31 10.95 -12.09
N GLU A 12 4.92 11.14 -13.25
CA GLU A 12 4.53 10.44 -14.48
C GLU A 12 4.86 8.94 -14.40
N GLN A 13 6.02 8.60 -13.85
CA GLN A 13 6.44 7.21 -13.66
C GLN A 13 5.51 6.49 -12.68
N VAL A 14 5.18 7.11 -11.55
CA VAL A 14 4.26 6.56 -10.55
C VAL A 14 2.86 6.39 -11.12
N ASN A 15 2.32 7.40 -11.81
CA ASN A 15 1.00 7.30 -12.44
C ASN A 15 0.96 6.19 -13.50
N ALA A 16 1.99 6.04 -14.32
CA ALA A 16 2.07 4.98 -15.32
C ALA A 16 2.06 3.59 -14.67
N ALA A 17 2.83 3.38 -13.61
CA ALA A 17 2.86 2.12 -12.88
C ALA A 17 1.54 1.82 -12.18
N LEU A 18 1.01 2.77 -11.41
CA LEU A 18 -0.26 2.60 -10.70
C LEU A 18 -1.47 2.46 -11.65
N SER A 19 -1.40 2.97 -12.86
CA SER A 19 -2.46 2.79 -13.85
C SER A 19 -2.72 1.33 -14.19
N GLN A 20 -1.74 0.44 -14.00
CA GLN A 20 -1.88 -1.00 -14.23
C GLN A 20 -2.86 -1.68 -13.28
N ILE A 21 -3.11 -1.11 -12.10
CA ILE A 21 -4.09 -1.66 -11.15
C ILE A 21 -5.51 -1.09 -11.33
N ILE A 22 -5.71 -0.11 -12.22
CA ILE A 22 -7.06 0.41 -12.51
C ILE A 22 -7.95 -0.71 -13.05
N GLY A 23 -9.14 -0.83 -12.49
CA GLY A 23 -10.09 -1.89 -12.81
C GLY A 23 -9.90 -3.17 -12.01
N LEU A 24 -8.82 -3.31 -11.24
CA LEU A 24 -8.60 -4.46 -10.37
C LEU A 24 -9.23 -4.24 -8.99
N PRO A 25 -9.81 -5.29 -8.39
CA PRO A 25 -10.28 -5.24 -7.02
C PRO A 25 -9.12 -5.28 -6.02
N LEU A 26 -9.25 -4.58 -4.90
CA LEU A 26 -8.44 -4.81 -3.71
C LEU A 26 -8.95 -6.09 -3.03
N THR A 27 -8.16 -7.14 -3.04
CA THR A 27 -8.59 -8.48 -2.62
C THR A 27 -8.05 -8.92 -1.27
N ALA A 28 -6.94 -8.35 -0.83
CA ALA A 28 -6.41 -8.59 0.50
C ALA A 28 -5.50 -7.44 0.96
N ALA A 29 -5.43 -7.28 2.27
CA ALA A 29 -4.43 -6.44 2.92
C ALA A 29 -3.84 -7.23 4.09
N ARG A 30 -2.51 -7.33 4.13
CA ARG A 30 -1.77 -8.10 5.12
C ARG A 30 -0.65 -7.26 5.71
N ARG A 31 0.01 -7.79 6.72
CA ARG A 31 1.11 -7.13 7.41
C ARG A 31 2.32 -8.07 7.51
N ALA A 32 3.50 -7.50 7.35
CA ALA A 32 4.76 -8.12 7.69
C ALA A 32 5.53 -7.12 8.57
N ALA A 33 5.64 -7.39 9.86
CA ALA A 33 6.07 -6.44 10.88
C ALA A 33 5.22 -5.15 10.82
N ASP A 34 5.82 -3.99 10.54
CA ASP A 34 5.14 -2.70 10.37
C ASP A 34 4.83 -2.35 8.90
N MET A 35 5.31 -3.15 7.95
CA MET A 35 5.00 -2.99 6.54
C MET A 35 3.60 -3.50 6.21
N ARG A 36 2.79 -2.68 5.53
CA ARG A 36 1.48 -3.08 5.02
C ARG A 36 1.60 -3.55 3.58
N THR A 37 0.92 -4.66 3.26
CA THR A 37 0.84 -5.18 1.91
C THR A 37 -0.60 -5.19 1.43
N PHE A 38 -0.86 -4.63 0.25
CA PHE A 38 -2.16 -4.62 -0.41
C PHE A 38 -2.07 -5.49 -1.66
N GLN A 39 -3.05 -6.38 -1.86
CA GLN A 39 -3.10 -7.28 -3.02
C GLN A 39 -4.24 -6.87 -3.96
N PHE A 40 -3.94 -6.68 -5.22
CA PHE A 40 -4.89 -6.29 -6.25
C PHE A 40 -5.08 -7.41 -7.27
N GLY A 41 -6.30 -7.57 -7.75
CA GLY A 41 -6.66 -8.60 -8.71
C GLY A 41 -7.00 -9.94 -8.06
N LYS A 42 -7.02 -11.01 -8.87
CA LYS A 42 -7.41 -12.34 -8.42
C LYS A 42 -6.33 -12.97 -7.54
N LEU A 43 -6.70 -13.42 -6.36
CA LEU A 43 -5.79 -14.17 -5.49
C LEU A 43 -5.46 -15.54 -6.10
N ARG A 44 -4.17 -15.86 -6.14
CA ARG A 44 -3.62 -17.15 -6.58
C ARG A 44 -2.87 -17.77 -5.41
N ALA A 45 -3.07 -19.07 -5.20
CA ALA A 45 -2.31 -19.82 -4.20
C ALA A 45 -0.83 -19.88 -4.60
N VAL A 46 0.04 -19.73 -3.62
CA VAL A 46 1.50 -19.91 -3.71
C VAL A 46 1.94 -20.79 -2.55
N ASP A 47 3.22 -21.19 -2.52
CA ASP A 47 3.75 -22.11 -1.48
C ASP A 47 3.45 -21.66 -0.07
N ARG A 48 3.40 -20.35 0.18
CA ARG A 48 3.03 -19.76 1.48
C ARG A 48 1.97 -18.69 1.29
N GLY A 49 0.69 -19.09 1.36
CA GLY A 49 -0.44 -18.18 1.30
C GLY A 49 -1.01 -17.94 -0.10
N SER A 50 -1.27 -16.70 -0.44
CA SER A 50 -1.81 -16.31 -1.75
C SER A 50 -1.33 -14.91 -2.13
N VAL A 51 -1.26 -14.64 -3.43
CA VAL A 51 -0.86 -13.34 -3.99
C VAL A 51 -1.87 -12.88 -5.03
N GLY A 52 -2.01 -11.56 -5.18
CA GLY A 52 -2.80 -10.96 -6.26
C GLY A 52 -2.05 -10.89 -7.58
N ASP A 53 -2.66 -10.29 -8.58
CA ASP A 53 -1.99 -9.97 -9.84
C ASP A 53 -0.92 -8.89 -9.63
N PHE A 54 -1.18 -7.95 -8.72
CA PHE A 54 -0.23 -6.95 -8.24
C PHE A 54 -0.19 -6.92 -6.71
N ALA A 55 0.99 -6.64 -6.17
CA ALA A 55 1.21 -6.35 -4.76
C ALA A 55 1.78 -4.94 -4.59
N LEU A 56 1.24 -4.21 -3.62
CA LEU A 56 1.74 -2.92 -3.16
C LEU A 56 2.24 -3.08 -1.73
N HIS A 57 3.55 -2.95 -1.54
CA HIS A 57 4.19 -2.95 -0.23
C HIS A 57 4.41 -1.50 0.22
N VAL A 58 3.95 -1.16 1.42
CA VAL A 58 3.97 0.22 1.94
C VAL A 58 4.67 0.26 3.29
N GLN A 59 5.75 1.02 3.36
CA GLN A 59 6.55 1.28 4.55
C GLN A 59 6.41 2.72 5.05
N CYS A 60 6.11 3.67 4.15
CA CYS A 60 5.87 5.06 4.51
C CYS A 60 4.53 5.27 5.25
N PRO A 61 4.25 6.46 5.80
CA PRO A 61 2.91 6.82 6.27
C PRO A 61 1.85 6.62 5.20
N TRP A 62 0.70 6.08 5.62
CA TRP A 62 -0.46 5.86 4.76
C TRP A 62 -1.75 5.93 5.55
N ARG A 63 -2.86 6.18 4.86
CA ARG A 63 -4.20 6.07 5.43
C ARG A 63 -5.21 5.66 4.37
N ILE A 64 -6.32 5.09 4.82
CA ILE A 64 -7.54 4.91 4.02
C ILE A 64 -8.54 5.95 4.46
N GLU A 65 -8.96 6.77 3.53
CA GLU A 65 -10.05 7.74 3.69
C GLU A 65 -11.36 7.07 3.30
N GLY A 66 -12.43 7.41 3.99
CA GLY A 66 -13.80 7.02 3.66
C GLY A 66 -14.72 8.23 3.66
N PRO A 67 -16.00 8.06 3.29
CA PRO A 67 -16.96 9.17 3.22
C PRO A 67 -17.17 9.88 4.56
N ASP A 68 -17.02 9.17 5.67
CA ASP A 68 -17.27 9.70 7.00
C ASP A 68 -15.99 10.04 7.79
N GLY A 69 -14.81 9.88 7.17
CA GLY A 69 -13.53 10.16 7.79
C GLY A 69 -12.45 9.13 7.49
N ILE A 70 -11.42 9.09 8.31
CA ILE A 70 -10.34 8.12 8.18
C ILE A 70 -10.84 6.74 8.65
N VAL A 71 -10.76 5.75 7.76
CA VAL A 71 -11.08 4.35 8.09
C VAL A 71 -10.01 3.78 9.00
N THR A 72 -8.76 3.85 8.57
CA THR A 72 -7.56 3.45 9.33
C THR A 72 -6.30 4.01 8.66
N GLY A 73 -5.18 3.94 9.36
CA GLY A 73 -3.89 4.38 8.83
C GLY A 73 -2.71 3.80 9.59
N ARG A 74 -1.50 4.21 9.23
CA ARG A 74 -0.28 3.66 9.79
C ARG A 74 -0.22 3.76 11.33
N LEU A 75 -0.68 4.86 11.90
CA LEU A 75 -0.57 5.09 13.35
C LEU A 75 -1.44 4.16 14.18
N ASP A 76 -2.56 3.67 13.64
CA ASP A 76 -3.46 2.73 14.33
C ASP A 76 -2.80 1.38 14.64
N LEU A 77 -1.63 1.10 14.06
CA LEU A 77 -0.85 -0.10 14.38
C LEU A 77 -0.42 -0.12 15.85
N TRP A 78 -0.12 1.03 16.40
CA TRP A 78 0.37 1.18 17.79
C TRP A 78 -0.74 1.52 18.78
N GLU A 79 -1.99 1.41 18.37
CA GLU A 79 -3.15 1.66 19.22
C GLU A 79 -3.85 0.32 19.58
N PRO A 80 -4.19 0.11 20.85
CA PRO A 80 -5.06 -1.01 21.23
C PRO A 80 -6.45 -0.82 20.62
N VAL A 81 -7.19 -1.92 20.49
CA VAL A 81 -8.55 -1.89 19.90
C VAL A 81 -9.54 -1.09 20.76
N GLU A 82 -9.41 -1.20 22.07
CA GLU A 82 -10.26 -0.47 23.02
C GLU A 82 -9.74 0.94 23.25
N GLU A 83 -10.54 1.94 22.94
CA GLU A 83 -10.28 3.32 23.32
C GLU A 83 -10.26 3.43 24.84
N ASN A 84 -9.25 4.07 25.40
CA ASN A 84 -9.01 4.17 26.83
C ASN A 84 -8.72 2.82 27.56
N ALA A 85 -8.20 1.84 26.84
CA ALA A 85 -7.67 0.65 27.48
C ALA A 85 -6.66 1.03 28.58
N PRO A 86 -6.68 0.37 29.75
CA PRO A 86 -5.64 0.58 30.74
C PRO A 86 -4.27 0.32 30.16
N PHE A 87 -3.28 1.11 30.59
CA PHE A 87 -1.89 0.88 30.19
C PHE A 87 -1.46 -0.55 30.57
N ASP A 88 -0.96 -1.28 29.58
CA ASP A 88 -0.47 -2.65 29.73
C ASP A 88 0.94 -2.74 29.18
N ASP A 89 1.92 -2.95 30.07
CA ASP A 89 3.35 -3.11 29.70
C ASP A 89 3.61 -4.30 28.77
N ASN A 90 2.69 -5.29 28.72
CA ASN A 90 2.81 -6.48 27.89
C ASN A 90 2.11 -6.33 26.53
N TRP A 91 1.38 -5.24 26.29
CA TRP A 91 0.74 -5.01 25.01
C TRP A 91 1.80 -4.77 23.92
N ASN A 92 1.67 -5.48 22.83
CA ASN A 92 2.60 -5.40 21.69
C ASN A 92 1.80 -5.49 20.39
N CYS A 93 1.97 -4.53 19.50
CA CYS A 93 1.27 -4.45 18.22
C CYS A 93 1.50 -5.66 17.29
N GLU A 94 2.55 -6.45 17.50
CA GLU A 94 2.83 -7.63 16.69
C GLU A 94 2.04 -8.87 17.17
N THR A 95 1.79 -8.98 18.47
CA THR A 95 1.21 -10.18 19.11
C THR A 95 -0.16 -9.93 19.70
N SER A 96 -0.50 -8.69 20.01
CA SER A 96 -1.79 -8.28 20.54
C SER A 96 -2.71 -7.74 19.45
N PRO A 97 -4.03 -7.83 19.57
CA PRO A 97 -4.95 -7.15 18.66
C PRO A 97 -4.67 -5.64 18.65
N ASN A 98 -4.52 -5.07 17.46
CA ASN A 98 -4.31 -3.64 17.28
C ASN A 98 -5.43 -3.03 16.43
N LEU A 99 -5.62 -1.73 16.57
CA LEU A 99 -6.73 -1.01 15.94
C LEU A 99 -6.66 -1.07 14.40
N GLN A 100 -5.45 -1.01 13.83
CA GLN A 100 -5.25 -1.03 12.38
C GLN A 100 -5.74 -2.34 11.77
N ASP A 101 -5.31 -3.49 12.31
CA ASP A 101 -5.66 -4.80 11.77
C ASP A 101 -7.17 -5.05 11.87
N VAL A 102 -7.79 -4.69 12.99
CA VAL A 102 -9.23 -4.87 13.20
C VAL A 102 -10.05 -4.01 12.24
N ARG A 103 -9.74 -2.71 12.14
CA ARG A 103 -10.45 -1.79 11.24
C ARG A 103 -10.30 -2.18 9.77
N LEU A 104 -9.09 -2.57 9.38
CA LEU A 104 -8.81 -2.98 8.01
C LEU A 104 -9.57 -4.26 7.63
N GLN A 105 -9.61 -5.25 8.51
CA GLN A 105 -10.41 -6.47 8.31
C GLN A 105 -11.90 -6.17 8.20
N GLN A 106 -12.44 -5.34 9.08
CA GLN A 106 -13.85 -4.95 9.05
C GLN A 106 -14.19 -4.19 7.76
N TRP A 107 -13.35 -3.26 7.34
CA TRP A 107 -13.54 -2.51 6.11
C TRP A 107 -13.52 -3.40 4.87
N LEU A 108 -12.56 -4.32 4.76
CA LEU A 108 -12.48 -5.28 3.67
C LEU A 108 -13.66 -6.25 3.67
N ALA A 109 -14.07 -6.76 4.83
CA ALA A 109 -15.21 -7.67 4.95
C ALA A 109 -16.52 -7.00 4.51
N HIS A 110 -16.70 -5.71 4.82
CA HIS A 110 -17.92 -4.96 4.49
C HIS A 110 -17.94 -4.50 3.03
N ASN A 111 -16.80 -4.09 2.46
CA ASN A 111 -16.74 -3.41 1.17
C ASN A 111 -16.00 -4.22 0.08
N GLY A 112 -15.37 -5.34 0.40
CA GLY A 112 -14.35 -6.00 -0.43
C GLY A 112 -14.70 -6.14 -1.90
N VAL A 113 -15.90 -6.60 -2.23
CA VAL A 113 -16.33 -6.79 -3.63
C VAL A 113 -16.52 -5.48 -4.41
N SER A 114 -16.68 -4.35 -3.72
CA SER A 114 -16.88 -3.03 -4.32
C SER A 114 -15.59 -2.20 -4.41
N LEU A 115 -14.51 -2.65 -3.77
CA LEU A 115 -13.23 -1.94 -3.73
C LEU A 115 -12.42 -2.17 -5.01
N VAL A 116 -12.94 -1.69 -6.13
CA VAL A 116 -12.26 -1.73 -7.43
C VAL A 116 -11.58 -0.40 -7.68
N VAL A 117 -10.30 -0.41 -8.05
CA VAL A 117 -9.55 0.81 -8.35
C VAL A 117 -10.20 1.54 -9.54
N LYS A 118 -10.61 2.78 -9.34
CA LYS A 118 -11.25 3.64 -10.34
C LYS A 118 -10.29 4.61 -10.98
N SER A 119 -9.39 5.16 -10.19
CA SER A 119 -8.37 6.10 -10.66
C SER A 119 -7.19 6.14 -9.70
N VAL A 120 -6.08 6.62 -10.20
CA VAL A 120 -4.86 6.87 -9.43
C VAL A 120 -4.37 8.28 -9.72
N ASP A 121 -3.74 8.92 -8.74
CA ASP A 121 -3.07 10.19 -8.91
C ASP A 121 -1.83 10.23 -8.01
N ALA A 122 -0.70 10.64 -8.58
CA ALA A 122 0.56 10.75 -7.88
C ALA A 122 0.99 12.22 -7.78
N ASP A 123 1.75 12.54 -6.76
CA ASP A 123 2.45 13.81 -6.65
C ASP A 123 3.90 13.71 -7.18
N GLN A 124 4.60 14.83 -7.16
CA GLN A 124 5.97 14.93 -7.66
C GLN A 124 7.02 14.32 -6.71
N PHE A 125 6.62 13.89 -5.51
CA PHE A 125 7.48 13.33 -4.46
C PHE A 125 7.18 11.85 -4.20
N GLY A 126 6.48 11.18 -5.12
CA GLY A 126 6.16 9.76 -5.00
C GLY A 126 4.98 9.45 -4.07
N GLY A 127 4.29 10.46 -3.55
CA GLY A 127 3.00 10.27 -2.89
C GLY A 127 1.94 9.85 -3.90
N ALA A 128 0.95 9.10 -3.44
CA ALA A 128 -0.09 8.58 -4.34
C ALA A 128 -1.46 8.51 -3.67
N ALA A 129 -2.50 8.64 -4.49
CA ALA A 129 -3.88 8.40 -4.15
C ALA A 129 -4.45 7.31 -5.05
N ILE A 130 -4.93 6.22 -4.47
CA ILE A 130 -5.59 5.10 -5.15
C ILE A 130 -7.07 5.18 -4.77
N ASN A 131 -7.91 5.55 -5.73
CA ASN A 131 -9.34 5.79 -5.53
C ASN A 131 -10.15 4.55 -5.89
N PHE A 132 -10.95 4.06 -4.96
CA PHE A 132 -11.87 2.92 -5.15
C PHE A 132 -13.30 3.34 -5.49
N GLY A 133 -13.59 4.63 -5.55
CA GLY A 133 -14.96 5.14 -5.64
C GLY A 133 -15.66 5.16 -4.27
N GLN A 134 -16.91 5.62 -4.25
CA GLN A 134 -17.74 5.70 -3.04
C GLN A 134 -17.09 6.47 -1.86
N GLY A 135 -16.14 7.35 -2.14
CA GLY A 135 -15.42 8.12 -1.14
C GLY A 135 -14.22 7.38 -0.50
N PHE A 136 -13.88 6.17 -0.94
CA PHE A 136 -12.73 5.43 -0.42
C PHE A 136 -11.47 5.72 -1.23
N VAL A 137 -10.41 6.13 -0.53
CA VAL A 137 -9.09 6.44 -1.11
C VAL A 137 -7.99 5.91 -0.20
N LEU A 138 -7.08 5.12 -0.75
CA LEU A 138 -5.81 4.81 -0.10
C LEU A 138 -4.78 5.88 -0.49
N ARG A 139 -4.22 6.56 0.51
CA ARG A 139 -3.16 7.57 0.32
C ARG A 139 -1.84 7.12 0.89
N LEU A 140 -0.77 7.36 0.12
CA LEU A 140 0.62 7.11 0.48
C LEU A 140 1.36 8.44 0.60
N PHE A 141 2.19 8.58 1.65
CA PHE A 141 2.89 9.82 1.98
C PHE A 141 4.38 9.56 2.22
N PRO A 142 5.24 9.47 1.18
CA PRO A 142 6.67 9.49 1.38
C PRO A 142 7.06 10.68 2.27
N ALA A 143 7.76 10.40 3.36
CA ALA A 143 8.03 11.41 4.39
C ALA A 143 9.50 11.40 4.84
N GLY A 144 10.36 10.71 4.12
CA GLY A 144 11.79 10.62 4.38
C GLY A 144 12.61 10.98 3.15
N THR A 145 13.91 11.15 3.34
CA THR A 145 14.88 11.40 2.25
C THR A 145 15.71 10.16 1.90
N ARG A 146 15.49 9.06 2.61
CA ARG A 146 16.23 7.79 2.45
C ARG A 146 15.33 6.61 2.77
N GLY A 147 15.66 5.48 2.17
CA GLY A 147 14.93 4.23 2.36
C GLY A 147 13.70 4.12 1.50
N GLU A 148 13.23 2.90 1.34
CA GLU A 148 12.06 2.58 0.54
C GLU A 148 10.80 3.06 1.25
N ASP A 149 9.99 3.82 0.53
CA ASP A 149 8.67 4.28 0.97
C ASP A 149 7.59 3.26 0.61
N TRP A 150 7.59 2.82 -0.66
CA TRP A 150 6.67 1.80 -1.15
C TRP A 150 7.14 1.23 -2.48
N ARG A 151 6.62 0.04 -2.84
CA ARG A 151 6.85 -0.60 -4.15
C ARG A 151 5.57 -1.23 -4.71
N LEU A 152 5.44 -1.21 -6.03
CA LEU A 152 4.43 -1.93 -6.79
C LEU A 152 5.11 -2.97 -7.68
N PHE A 153 4.61 -4.19 -7.67
CA PHE A 153 5.16 -5.29 -8.46
C PHE A 153 4.13 -6.38 -8.78
N GLN A 154 4.45 -7.23 -9.72
CA GLN A 154 3.70 -8.46 -10.02
C GLN A 154 4.37 -9.64 -9.30
N PRO A 155 3.72 -10.23 -8.28
CA PRO A 155 4.31 -11.36 -7.54
C PRO A 155 4.58 -12.56 -8.44
N LYS A 156 5.74 -13.20 -8.26
CA LYS A 156 6.20 -14.36 -9.05
C LYS A 156 6.33 -14.08 -10.55
N SER A 157 6.68 -12.87 -10.90
CA SER A 157 6.99 -12.40 -12.25
C SER A 157 8.42 -11.88 -12.29
N ASP A 158 9.06 -12.00 -13.45
CA ASP A 158 10.39 -11.44 -13.72
C ASP A 158 10.32 -9.95 -14.15
N THR A 159 9.17 -9.31 -13.98
CA THR A 159 9.04 -7.88 -14.29
C THR A 159 9.67 -7.03 -13.20
N SER A 160 10.32 -5.94 -13.62
CA SER A 160 10.92 -4.95 -12.71
C SER A 160 9.89 -4.41 -11.72
N HIS A 161 10.31 -4.20 -10.47
CA HIS A 161 9.51 -3.51 -9.48
C HIS A 161 9.66 -2.00 -9.65
N LEU A 162 8.54 -1.27 -9.53
CA LEU A 162 8.63 0.17 -9.31
C LEU A 162 8.78 0.41 -7.82
N VAL A 163 9.87 1.05 -7.44
CA VAL A 163 10.18 1.41 -6.05
C VAL A 163 10.18 2.92 -5.91
N VAL A 164 9.54 3.45 -4.88
CA VAL A 164 9.66 4.83 -4.46
C VAL A 164 10.52 4.88 -3.20
N SER A 165 11.59 5.65 -3.26
CA SER A 165 12.59 5.77 -2.20
C SER A 165 13.01 7.22 -2.04
N GLY A 166 12.79 7.80 -0.86
CA GLY A 166 13.13 9.20 -0.59
C GLY A 166 12.51 10.21 -1.55
N GLY A 167 11.30 9.93 -2.07
CA GLY A 167 10.60 10.79 -3.02
C GLY A 167 11.05 10.68 -4.48
N ALA A 168 11.87 9.67 -4.82
CA ALA A 168 12.31 9.39 -6.18
C ALA A 168 11.90 7.97 -6.61
N VAL A 169 11.76 7.76 -7.92
CA VAL A 169 11.46 6.43 -8.48
C VAL A 169 12.77 5.73 -8.85
N GLU A 170 12.87 4.48 -8.43
CA GLU A 170 13.90 3.54 -8.80
C GLU A 170 13.23 2.30 -9.43
N LEU A 171 13.85 1.74 -10.47
CA LEU A 171 13.46 0.45 -11.01
C LEU A 171 14.36 -0.61 -10.38
N ASP A 172 13.77 -1.56 -9.71
CA ASP A 172 14.46 -2.68 -9.09
C ASP A 172 14.24 -3.92 -9.99
N ASP A 173 15.31 -4.37 -10.62
CA ASP A 173 15.31 -5.52 -11.52
C ASP A 173 15.57 -6.85 -10.77
N GLU A 174 15.67 -6.83 -9.43
CA GLU A 174 15.78 -8.06 -8.68
C GLU A 174 14.42 -8.80 -8.66
N PRO A 175 14.39 -10.06 -9.10
CA PRO A 175 13.16 -10.85 -9.01
C PRO A 175 12.75 -10.98 -7.54
N GLY A 176 11.56 -10.52 -7.24
CA GLY A 176 11.00 -10.56 -5.89
C GLY A 176 10.97 -11.99 -5.34
N VAL A 177 11.52 -12.15 -4.15
CA VAL A 177 11.56 -13.40 -3.38
C VAL A 177 10.17 -13.91 -3.03
#